data_32e49805a4a435de1e0a12de234cda0e
#
_entry.id   32e49805a4a435de1e0a12de234cda0e
#
_cell.length_a   1.000
_cell.length_b   1.000
_cell.length_c   1.000
_cell.angle_alpha   90.00
_cell.angle_beta   90.00
_cell.angle_gamma   90.00
#
_symmetry.space_group_name_H-M   'P 1'
#
loop_
_entity.id
_entity.type
_entity.pdbx_description
1 polymer ?
#
loop_
_entity_poly.entity_id
_entity_poly.type
_entity_poly.pdbx_seq_one_letter_code
_entity_poly.pdbx_strand_id
1 'polypeptide(L)'
;MDTNNRYSVLLVDDEEDVIQIIVKKLDWEAMGLKIIGHAANGVEALELAEELQPDIVMTDIKMPYMDGLTLCRKLKELSRTIRVIIFSGFDEFEYAKEAIKMDAAEYLLKPVNAGELKEVFERIKADLDRERDEKRNTDKLREHHMESLPVL
;
A
#
# COMPACT_ATOMS: atom_id res chain seq x y z
N MET A 1 9.13 17.64 -14.59
CA MET A 1 9.02 16.55 -13.61
C MET A 1 7.57 16.14 -13.46
N ASP A 2 7.31 14.91 -13.70
CA ASP A 2 5.94 14.43 -13.75
C ASP A 2 5.45 14.00 -12.36
N THR A 3 4.62 14.87 -11.73
CA THR A 3 4.06 14.62 -10.41
C THR A 3 2.98 13.53 -10.42
N ASN A 4 2.54 13.08 -11.61
CA ASN A 4 1.52 12.04 -11.76
C ASN A 4 2.06 10.62 -11.58
N ASN A 5 3.38 10.46 -11.45
CA ASN A 5 4.04 9.17 -11.31
C ASN A 5 4.32 8.77 -9.85
N ARG A 6 3.74 9.48 -8.90
CA ARG A 6 3.91 9.13 -7.48
C ARG A 6 2.86 8.13 -7.06
N TYR A 7 3.31 7.13 -6.32
CA TYR A 7 2.39 6.17 -5.72
C TYR A 7 1.76 6.78 -4.46
N SER A 8 0.48 6.55 -4.30
CA SER A 8 -0.29 7.10 -3.19
C SER A 8 -0.30 6.17 -1.99
N VAL A 9 -0.17 6.75 -0.80
CA VAL A 9 -0.09 6.01 0.46
C VAL A 9 -1.18 6.50 1.41
N LEU A 10 -1.93 5.57 1.97
CA LEU A 10 -2.89 5.82 3.04
C LEU A 10 -2.35 5.23 4.34
N LEU A 11 -2.32 6.02 5.41
CA LEU A 11 -1.86 5.57 6.72
C LEU A 11 -3.05 5.33 7.64
N VAL A 12 -3.02 4.23 8.39
CA VAL A 12 -4.13 3.86 9.27
C VAL A 12 -3.61 3.48 10.66
N ASP A 13 -4.00 4.25 11.66
CA ASP A 13 -3.69 3.98 13.06
C ASP A 13 -4.63 4.81 13.92
N ASP A 14 -5.14 4.24 15.00
CA ASP A 14 -6.02 4.96 15.92
C ASP A 14 -5.26 5.95 16.80
N GLU A 15 -3.93 5.89 16.81
CA GLU A 15 -3.08 6.85 17.51
C GLU A 15 -2.53 7.88 16.52
N GLU A 16 -3.05 9.10 16.59
CA GLU A 16 -2.62 10.17 15.69
C GLU A 16 -1.13 10.47 15.80
N ASP A 17 -0.57 10.36 17.01
CA ASP A 17 0.86 10.58 17.22
C ASP A 17 1.72 9.63 16.39
N VAL A 18 1.30 8.38 16.26
CA VAL A 18 2.00 7.38 15.45
C VAL A 18 2.01 7.80 13.98
N ILE A 19 0.86 8.27 13.48
CA ILE A 19 0.74 8.78 12.12
C ILE A 19 1.73 9.92 11.88
N GLN A 20 1.78 10.88 12.80
CA GLN A 20 2.68 12.03 12.69
C GLN A 20 4.14 11.62 12.70
N ILE A 21 4.50 10.65 13.54
CA ILE A 21 5.86 10.13 13.60
C ILE A 21 6.25 9.49 12.26
N ILE A 22 5.38 8.67 11.70
CA ILE A 22 5.63 8.00 10.42
C ILE A 22 5.80 9.02 9.29
N VAL A 23 4.92 10.01 9.23
CA VAL A 23 5.00 11.08 8.22
C VAL A 23 6.34 11.79 8.24
N LYS A 24 6.91 11.98 9.42
CA LYS A 24 8.18 12.70 9.60
C LYS A 24 9.43 11.85 9.38
N LYS A 25 9.30 10.53 9.32
CA LYS A 25 10.46 9.64 9.25
C LYS A 25 11.12 9.58 7.87
N LEU A 26 10.38 9.87 6.82
CA LEU A 26 10.88 9.74 5.46
C LEU A 26 10.61 11.01 4.66
N ASP A 27 11.45 11.25 3.67
CA ASP A 27 11.17 12.21 2.61
C ASP A 27 10.38 11.49 1.53
N TRP A 28 9.07 11.45 1.70
CA TRP A 28 8.16 10.71 0.82
C TRP A 28 8.24 11.18 -0.62
N GLU A 29 8.31 12.49 -0.80
CA GLU A 29 8.41 13.08 -2.14
C GLU A 29 9.67 12.61 -2.87
N ALA A 30 10.81 12.61 -2.19
CA ALA A 30 12.06 12.16 -2.77
C ALA A 30 12.02 10.69 -3.17
N MET A 31 11.19 9.89 -2.50
CA MET A 31 11.01 8.48 -2.80
C MET A 31 9.97 8.21 -3.89
N GLY A 32 9.34 9.23 -4.43
CA GLY A 32 8.27 9.06 -5.41
C GLY A 32 6.97 8.56 -4.80
N LEU A 33 6.71 8.93 -3.55
CA LEU A 33 5.51 8.54 -2.81
C LEU A 33 4.76 9.79 -2.37
N LYS A 34 3.45 9.64 -2.17
CA LYS A 34 2.61 10.73 -1.70
C LYS A 34 1.63 10.21 -0.66
N ILE A 35 1.66 10.76 0.55
CA ILE A 35 0.67 10.45 1.56
C ILE A 35 -0.60 11.24 1.24
N ILE A 36 -1.68 10.51 0.93
CA ILE A 36 -2.92 11.13 0.48
C ILE A 36 -3.97 11.24 1.58
N GLY A 37 -3.71 10.64 2.72
CA GLY A 37 -4.63 10.73 3.84
C GLY A 37 -4.26 9.79 4.96
N HIS A 38 -5.03 9.87 6.04
CA HIS A 38 -4.90 8.95 7.16
C HIS A 38 -6.28 8.65 7.74
N ALA A 39 -6.40 7.51 8.39
CA ALA A 39 -7.62 7.07 9.03
C ALA A 39 -7.34 6.55 10.42
N ALA A 40 -8.31 6.67 11.32
CA ALA A 40 -8.19 6.26 12.71
C ALA A 40 -8.70 4.84 12.97
N ASN A 41 -9.36 4.23 12.02
CA ASN A 41 -9.90 2.86 12.15
C ASN A 41 -10.11 2.26 10.76
N GLY A 42 -10.39 0.96 10.75
CA GLY A 42 -10.55 0.22 9.49
C GLY A 42 -11.76 0.64 8.67
N VAL A 43 -12.86 1.03 9.31
CA VAL A 43 -14.07 1.47 8.60
C VAL A 43 -13.79 2.75 7.81
N GLU A 44 -13.20 3.74 8.48
CA GLU A 44 -12.80 5.00 7.85
C GLU A 44 -11.78 4.77 6.75
N ALA A 45 -10.81 3.89 6.99
CA ALA A 45 -9.79 3.55 6.01
C ALA A 45 -10.39 2.93 4.74
N LEU A 46 -11.37 2.05 4.90
CA LEU A 46 -12.01 1.42 3.75
C LEU A 46 -12.81 2.44 2.92
N GLU A 47 -13.51 3.36 3.60
CA GLU A 47 -14.22 4.44 2.92
C GLU A 47 -13.26 5.32 2.12
N LEU A 48 -12.13 5.71 2.73
CA LEU A 48 -11.12 6.50 2.06
C LEU A 48 -10.47 5.73 0.91
N ALA A 49 -10.26 4.44 1.07
CA ALA A 49 -9.68 3.62 0.01
C ALA A 49 -10.61 3.52 -1.21
N GLU A 50 -11.91 3.43 -0.99
CA GLU A 50 -12.89 3.43 -2.08
C GLU A 50 -12.89 4.75 -2.83
N GLU A 51 -12.79 5.86 -2.09
CA GLU A 51 -12.79 7.20 -2.66
C GLU A 51 -11.48 7.56 -3.35
N LEU A 52 -10.36 7.34 -2.66
CA LEU A 52 -9.04 7.81 -3.08
C LEU A 52 -8.23 6.81 -3.91
N GLN A 53 -8.58 5.55 -3.85
CA GLN A 53 -7.90 4.45 -4.55
C GLN A 53 -6.38 4.46 -4.35
N PRO A 54 -5.91 4.31 -3.09
CA PRO A 54 -4.48 4.33 -2.81
C PRO A 54 -3.75 3.14 -3.42
N ASP A 55 -2.49 3.32 -3.74
CA ASP A 55 -1.63 2.24 -4.20
C ASP A 55 -1.13 1.39 -3.05
N ILE A 56 -0.89 2.02 -1.90
CA ILE A 56 -0.33 1.40 -0.71
C ILE A 56 -1.15 1.83 0.51
N VAL A 57 -1.49 0.86 1.37
CA VAL A 57 -2.12 1.14 2.66
C VAL A 57 -1.22 0.57 3.75
N MET A 58 -0.80 1.41 4.68
CA MET A 58 -0.04 0.99 5.86
C MET A 58 -0.95 1.07 7.07
N THR A 59 -1.21 -0.05 7.72
CA THR A 59 -2.20 -0.12 8.79
C THR A 59 -1.71 -0.84 10.05
N ASP A 60 -2.15 -0.33 11.21
CA ASP A 60 -2.06 -1.04 12.47
C ASP A 60 -3.01 -2.25 12.47
N ILE A 61 -2.82 -3.18 13.39
CA ILE A 61 -3.70 -4.34 13.56
C ILE A 61 -4.85 -4.03 14.49
N LYS A 62 -4.55 -3.60 15.72
CA LYS A 62 -5.57 -3.35 16.73
C LYS A 62 -6.14 -1.93 16.60
N MET A 63 -7.37 -1.85 16.13
CA MET A 63 -8.08 -0.59 15.97
C MET A 63 -9.55 -0.79 16.33
N PRO A 64 -10.25 0.27 16.75
CA PRO A 64 -11.69 0.16 17.01
C PRO A 64 -12.46 -0.11 15.71
N TYR A 65 -13.59 -0.78 15.85
CA TYR A 65 -14.58 -1.10 14.81
C TYR A 65 -14.14 -2.14 13.77
N MET A 66 -12.94 -2.06 13.26
CA MET A 66 -12.41 -3.01 12.28
C MET A 66 -10.90 -3.09 12.45
N ASP A 67 -10.38 -4.29 12.70
CA ASP A 67 -8.95 -4.50 12.85
C ASP A 67 -8.23 -4.47 11.50
N GLY A 68 -6.87 -4.40 11.56
CA GLY A 68 -6.06 -4.31 10.36
C GLY A 68 -6.11 -5.54 9.46
N LEU A 69 -6.36 -6.72 10.03
CA LEU A 69 -6.47 -7.96 9.24
C LEU A 69 -7.75 -7.98 8.42
N THR A 70 -8.85 -7.60 9.05
CA THR A 70 -10.14 -7.48 8.38
C THR A 70 -10.07 -6.41 7.29
N LEU A 71 -9.43 -5.28 7.61
CA LEU A 71 -9.20 -4.22 6.64
C LEU A 71 -8.40 -4.72 5.43
N CYS A 72 -7.31 -5.44 5.69
CA CYS A 72 -6.48 -6.00 4.62
C CYS A 72 -7.30 -6.88 3.68
N ARG A 73 -8.12 -7.76 4.25
CA ARG A 73 -8.98 -8.65 3.47
C ARG A 73 -9.95 -7.86 2.60
N LYS A 74 -10.61 -6.85 3.19
CA LYS A 74 -11.57 -6.02 2.47
C LYS A 74 -10.91 -5.16 1.39
N LEU A 75 -9.70 -4.67 1.65
CA LEU A 75 -8.94 -3.91 0.66
C LEU A 75 -8.59 -4.79 -0.55
N LYS A 76 -8.21 -6.04 -0.31
CA LYS A 76 -7.91 -6.98 -1.39
C LYS A 76 -9.15 -7.36 -2.19
N GLU A 77 -10.31 -7.41 -1.56
CA GLU A 77 -11.58 -7.60 -2.25
C GLU A 77 -11.92 -6.38 -3.12
N LEU A 78 -11.62 -5.18 -2.61
CA LEU A 78 -11.85 -3.94 -3.33
C LEU A 78 -10.92 -3.81 -4.55
N SER A 79 -9.64 -4.13 -4.37
CA SER A 79 -8.66 -4.11 -5.45
C SER A 79 -7.47 -5.00 -5.09
N ARG A 80 -7.19 -5.98 -5.94
CA ARG A 80 -6.05 -6.89 -5.73
C ARG A 80 -4.71 -6.21 -5.89
N THR A 81 -4.68 -5.03 -6.51
CA THR A 81 -3.44 -4.30 -6.75
C THR A 81 -2.98 -3.45 -5.58
N ILE A 82 -3.85 -3.22 -4.60
CA ILE A 82 -3.47 -2.47 -3.40
C ILE A 82 -2.43 -3.26 -2.62
N ARG A 83 -1.31 -2.63 -2.31
CA ARG A 83 -0.27 -3.21 -1.46
C ARG A 83 -0.54 -2.83 -0.01
N VAL A 84 -0.51 -3.80 0.89
CA VAL A 84 -0.79 -3.56 2.30
C VAL A 84 0.45 -3.82 3.13
N ILE A 85 0.79 -2.85 3.98
CA ILE A 85 1.84 -2.99 4.98
C ILE A 85 1.15 -3.06 6.33
N ILE A 86 1.41 -4.14 7.08
CA ILE A 86 0.91 -4.27 8.45
C ILE A 86 2.03 -3.85 9.40
N PHE A 87 1.75 -2.95 10.34
CA PHE A 87 2.69 -2.63 11.39
C PHE A 87 2.02 -2.77 12.75
N SER A 88 2.71 -3.41 13.69
CA SER A 88 2.11 -3.72 14.98
C SER A 88 3.15 -3.88 16.07
N GLY A 89 2.69 -3.89 17.32
CA GLY A 89 3.52 -4.18 18.46
C GLY A 89 3.91 -5.64 18.56
N PHE A 90 4.86 -5.93 19.41
CA PHE A 90 5.39 -7.28 19.61
C PHE A 90 4.31 -8.28 20.01
N ASP A 91 3.33 -7.84 20.81
CA ASP A 91 2.26 -8.69 21.31
C ASP A 91 1.29 -9.17 20.20
N GLU A 92 1.35 -8.56 19.03
CA GLU A 92 0.46 -8.84 17.92
C GLU A 92 1.11 -9.68 16.83
N PHE A 93 2.29 -10.20 17.09
CA PHE A 93 3.10 -10.93 16.12
C PHE A 93 2.37 -12.11 15.46
N GLU A 94 1.58 -12.85 16.24
CA GLU A 94 0.83 -14.00 15.71
C GLU A 94 -0.24 -13.56 14.70
N TYR A 95 -0.86 -12.40 14.94
CA TYR A 95 -1.79 -11.82 13.98
C TYR A 95 -1.09 -11.42 12.69
N ALA A 96 0.12 -10.90 12.82
CA ALA A 96 0.91 -10.48 11.66
C ALA A 96 1.27 -11.66 10.75
N LYS A 97 1.54 -12.81 11.32
CA LYS A 97 1.79 -14.03 10.54
C LYS A 97 0.59 -14.39 9.67
N GLU A 98 -0.62 -14.23 10.19
CA GLU A 98 -1.84 -14.47 9.42
C GLU A 98 -1.99 -13.47 8.28
N ALA A 99 -1.62 -12.22 8.52
CA ALA A 99 -1.68 -11.18 7.49
C ALA A 99 -0.78 -11.53 6.29
N ILE A 100 0.40 -12.07 6.56
CA ILE A 100 1.31 -12.52 5.50
C ILE A 100 0.68 -13.64 4.68
N LYS A 101 -0.03 -14.55 5.33
CA LYS A 101 -0.75 -15.64 4.65
C LYS A 101 -1.92 -15.11 3.81
N MET A 102 -2.41 -13.91 4.12
CA MET A 102 -3.51 -13.27 3.40
C MET A 102 -3.04 -12.33 2.29
N ASP A 103 -1.80 -12.45 1.85
CA ASP A 103 -1.19 -11.60 0.81
C ASP A 103 -0.96 -10.15 1.23
N ALA A 104 -0.76 -9.87 2.52
CA ALA A 104 -0.22 -8.57 2.91
C ALA A 104 1.18 -8.45 2.33
N ALA A 105 1.51 -7.31 1.73
CA ALA A 105 2.78 -7.15 1.05
C ALA A 105 3.98 -7.21 2.00
N GLU A 106 3.85 -6.62 3.18
CA GLU A 106 4.95 -6.50 4.12
C GLU A 106 4.45 -6.37 5.55
N TYR A 107 5.35 -6.61 6.49
CA TYR A 107 5.10 -6.46 7.91
C TYR A 107 6.23 -5.69 8.58
N LEU A 108 5.88 -4.78 9.48
CA LEU A 108 6.82 -4.00 10.29
C LEU A 108 6.45 -4.07 11.76
N LEU A 109 7.47 -4.18 12.61
CA LEU A 109 7.30 -4.21 14.07
C LEU A 109 7.47 -2.80 14.64
N LYS A 110 6.57 -2.38 15.54
CA LYS A 110 6.71 -1.13 16.27
C LYS A 110 7.78 -1.27 17.36
N PRO A 111 8.58 -0.25 17.65
CA PRO A 111 8.58 1.07 16.99
C PRO A 111 9.25 1.00 15.62
N VAL A 112 8.65 1.68 14.65
CA VAL A 112 9.13 1.66 13.27
C VAL A 112 10.35 2.56 13.15
N ASN A 113 11.48 2.02 12.64
CA ASN A 113 12.64 2.85 12.37
C ASN A 113 12.67 3.29 10.91
N ALA A 114 13.30 4.43 10.67
CA ALA A 114 13.33 5.05 9.35
C ALA A 114 13.97 4.14 8.28
N GLY A 115 15.05 3.43 8.65
CA GLY A 115 15.74 2.54 7.73
C GLY A 115 14.86 1.38 7.25
N GLU A 116 14.21 0.70 8.18
CA GLU A 116 13.31 -0.41 7.85
C GLU A 116 12.10 0.06 7.05
N LEU A 117 11.54 1.20 7.44
CA LEU A 117 10.40 1.80 6.75
C LEU A 117 10.77 2.13 5.31
N LYS A 118 11.93 2.73 5.11
CA LYS A 118 12.42 3.08 3.79
C LYS A 118 12.62 1.83 2.92
N GLU A 119 13.24 0.80 3.46
CA GLU A 119 13.48 -0.46 2.74
C GLU A 119 12.18 -1.10 2.28
N VAL A 120 11.16 -1.14 3.14
CA VAL A 120 9.87 -1.73 2.81
C VAL A 120 9.21 -0.96 1.67
N PHE A 121 9.18 0.37 1.76
CA PHE A 121 8.57 1.18 0.70
C PHE A 121 9.36 1.10 -0.60
N GLU A 122 10.67 1.00 -0.55
CA GLU A 122 11.48 0.83 -1.76
C GLU A 122 11.20 -0.51 -2.46
N ARG A 123 11.05 -1.59 -1.68
CA ARG A 123 10.68 -2.91 -2.24
C ARG A 123 9.31 -2.89 -2.88
N ILE A 124 8.33 -2.29 -2.19
CA ILE A 124 6.96 -2.20 -2.71
C ILE A 124 6.94 -1.34 -3.97
N LYS A 125 7.65 -0.22 -3.96
CA LYS A 125 7.74 0.65 -5.12
C LYS A 125 8.35 -0.07 -6.32
N ALA A 126 9.43 -0.82 -6.11
CA ALA A 126 10.05 -1.61 -7.17
C ALA A 126 9.08 -2.63 -7.75
N ASP A 127 8.29 -3.27 -6.88
CA ASP A 127 7.28 -4.23 -7.28
C ASP A 127 6.16 -3.57 -8.09
N LEU A 128 5.69 -2.41 -7.66
CA LEU A 128 4.69 -1.63 -8.38
C LEU A 128 5.21 -1.13 -9.72
N ASP A 129 6.46 -0.68 -9.77
CA ASP A 129 7.11 -0.25 -11.00
C ASP A 129 7.18 -1.39 -12.01
N ARG A 130 7.55 -2.57 -11.55
CA ARG A 130 7.62 -3.78 -12.38
C ARG A 130 6.26 -4.16 -12.94
N GLU A 131 5.24 -4.16 -12.10
CA GLU A 131 3.87 -4.45 -12.51
C GLU A 131 3.38 -3.46 -13.56
N ARG A 132 3.66 -2.18 -13.36
CA ARG A 132 3.29 -1.13 -14.32
C ARG A 132 4.01 -1.31 -15.66
N ASP A 133 5.29 -1.65 -15.63
CA ASP A 133 6.09 -1.89 -16.83
C ASP A 133 5.60 -3.12 -17.60
N GLU A 134 5.30 -4.19 -16.90
CA GLU A 134 4.72 -5.40 -17.49
C GLU A 134 3.39 -5.10 -18.18
N LYS A 135 2.54 -4.31 -17.54
CA LYS A 135 1.27 -3.89 -18.11
C LYS A 135 1.47 -3.06 -19.38
N ARG A 136 2.41 -2.11 -19.37
CA ARG A 136 2.75 -1.31 -20.54
C ARG A 136 3.23 -2.19 -21.69
N ASN A 137 4.10 -3.13 -21.41
CA ASN A 137 4.62 -4.06 -22.42
C ASN A 137 3.52 -4.92 -23.01
N THR A 138 2.61 -5.40 -22.18
CA THR A 138 1.46 -6.19 -22.63
C THR A 138 0.55 -5.35 -23.53
N ASP A 139 0.26 -4.12 -23.16
CA ASP A 139 -0.57 -3.22 -23.95
C ASP A 139 0.09 -2.91 -25.30
N LYS A 140 1.39 -2.66 -25.32
CA LYS A 140 2.15 -2.42 -26.55
C LYS A 140 2.13 -3.64 -27.47
N LEU A 141 2.28 -4.81 -26.91
CA LEU A 141 2.25 -6.06 -27.69
C LEU A 141 0.85 -6.28 -28.29
N ARG A 142 -0.19 -5.98 -27.56
CA ARG A 142 -1.57 -6.06 -28.08
C ARG A 142 -1.79 -5.11 -29.23
N GLU A 143 -1.38 -3.86 -29.09
CA GLU A 143 -1.51 -2.85 -30.14
C GLU A 143 -0.77 -3.29 -31.39
N HIS A 144 0.47 -3.74 -31.24
CA HIS A 144 1.28 -4.21 -32.36
C HIS A 144 0.65 -5.42 -33.04
N HIS A 145 0.14 -6.36 -32.29
CA HIS A 145 -0.54 -7.54 -32.82
C HIS A 145 -1.78 -7.14 -33.63
N MET A 146 -2.60 -6.23 -33.11
CA MET A 146 -3.79 -5.75 -33.78
C MET A 146 -3.45 -5.01 -35.09
N GLU A 147 -2.40 -4.24 -35.11
CA GLU A 147 -1.93 -3.52 -36.30
C GLU A 147 -1.43 -4.47 -37.38
N SER A 148 -0.87 -5.60 -36.99
CA SER A 148 -0.30 -6.58 -37.93
C SER A 148 -1.32 -7.59 -38.43
N LEU A 149 -2.56 -7.58 -37.94
CA LEU A 149 -3.60 -8.50 -38.41
C LEU A 149 -4.03 -8.13 -39.83
N PRO A 150 -4.21 -9.13 -40.70
CA PRO A 150 -4.63 -8.85 -42.04
C PRO A 150 -6.06 -8.28 -42.06
N VAL A 151 -6.25 -7.32 -42.95
CA VAL A 151 -7.57 -6.71 -43.15
C VAL A 151 -8.33 -7.63 -44.11
N LEU A 152 -9.42 -8.16 -43.62
CA LEU A 152 -10.30 -9.02 -44.45
C LEU A 152 -11.35 -8.19 -45.14
#